data_e6eacc67c83255c35b9642425db1b708
#
_entry.id   e6eacc67c83255c35b9642425db1b708
#
_cell.length_a   1.000
_cell.length_b   1.000
_cell.length_c   1.000
_cell.angle_alpha   90.00
_cell.angle_beta   90.00
_cell.angle_gamma   90.00
#
_symmetry.space_group_name_H-M   'P 1'
#
loop_
_entity.id
_entity.type
_entity.pdbx_description
1 polymer ?
#
loop_
_entity_poly.entity_id
_entity_poly.type
_entity_poly.pdbx_seq_one_letter_code
_entity_poly.pdbx_strand_id
1 'polypeptide(L)'
;MNQLEILRESLGQCDEIILDALIMRNRIVEDIMAYKEANGLQILQPEQEAKQKEWLEKRMEGRRHKDEVSDVFECIRTNSKRIQARKLFDYNIVLIGFMGTGKSTISDFLKNVFAMDVAEMDQIIAQRQGMSISDIFETYGEQYFRNLETNLLIEMQSRSNVVISCGGGTPMRECNVVEMKKN
;
A
#
# COMPACT_ATOMS: atom_id res chain seq x y z
N MET A 1 -6.31 20.44 40.11
CA MET A 1 -5.94 20.17 38.70
C MET A 1 -5.46 21.45 38.07
N ASN A 2 -4.28 21.52 37.52
CA ASN A 2 -3.81 22.74 36.87
C ASN A 2 -4.43 22.90 35.48
N GLN A 3 -4.38 24.08 34.90
CA GLN A 3 -4.98 24.36 33.59
C GLN A 3 -4.44 23.46 32.48
N LEU A 4 -3.17 23.06 32.53
CA LEU A 4 -2.56 22.17 31.56
C LEU A 4 -3.13 20.73 31.65
N GLU A 5 -3.43 20.27 32.86
CA GLU A 5 -4.06 18.95 33.06
C GLU A 5 -5.48 18.92 32.48
N ILE A 6 -6.26 19.97 32.66
CA ILE A 6 -7.61 20.11 32.09
C ILE A 6 -7.55 20.08 30.54
N LEU A 7 -6.59 20.81 29.96
CA LEU A 7 -6.41 20.83 28.50
C LEU A 7 -5.99 19.46 27.93
N ARG A 8 -5.10 18.72 28.64
CA ARG A 8 -4.70 17.37 28.27
C ARG A 8 -5.86 16.38 28.35
N GLU A 9 -6.67 16.47 29.38
CA GLU A 9 -7.89 15.66 29.51
C GLU A 9 -8.88 15.93 28.37
N SER A 10 -9.11 17.20 28.04
CA SER A 10 -9.96 17.59 26.91
C SER A 10 -9.40 17.08 25.57
N LEU A 11 -8.08 17.09 25.38
CA LEU A 11 -7.44 16.52 24.20
C LEU A 11 -7.67 15.00 24.13
N GLY A 12 -7.49 14.27 25.24
CA GLY A 12 -7.78 12.84 25.32
C GLY A 12 -9.23 12.50 24.95
N GLN A 13 -10.20 13.29 25.40
CA GLN A 13 -11.61 13.12 25.01
C GLN A 13 -11.82 13.31 23.50
N CYS A 14 -11.13 14.28 22.88
CA CYS A 14 -11.16 14.43 21.42
C CYS A 14 -10.55 13.22 20.70
N ASP A 15 -9.44 12.67 21.21
CA ASP A 15 -8.79 11.50 20.64
C ASP A 15 -9.69 10.26 20.70
N GLU A 16 -10.44 10.06 21.79
CA GLU A 16 -11.43 8.98 21.90
C GLU A 16 -12.54 9.11 20.84
N ILE A 17 -13.07 10.31 20.64
CA ILE A 17 -14.09 10.58 19.60
C ILE A 17 -13.53 10.27 18.20
N ILE A 18 -12.31 10.67 17.92
CA ILE A 18 -11.63 10.39 16.63
C ILE A 18 -11.46 8.88 16.45
N LEU A 19 -11.02 8.17 17.49
CA LEU A 19 -10.83 6.71 17.46
C LEU A 19 -12.14 5.99 17.12
N ASP A 20 -13.21 6.29 17.84
CA ASP A 20 -14.53 5.68 17.63
C ASP A 20 -15.08 6.00 16.24
N ALA A 21 -14.93 7.24 15.79
CA ALA A 21 -15.34 7.65 14.45
C ALA A 21 -14.57 6.92 13.36
N LEU A 22 -13.26 6.70 13.53
CA LEU A 22 -12.44 5.95 12.58
C LEU A 22 -12.81 4.47 12.54
N ILE A 23 -13.06 3.83 13.69
CA ILE A 23 -13.52 2.45 13.78
C ILE A 23 -14.87 2.29 13.06
N MET A 24 -15.81 3.15 13.35
CA MET A 24 -17.14 3.16 12.69
C MET A 24 -17.00 3.35 11.18
N ARG A 25 -16.19 4.32 10.75
CA ARG A 25 -15.95 4.61 9.33
C ARG A 25 -15.35 3.41 8.59
N ASN A 26 -14.39 2.71 9.19
CA ASN A 26 -13.76 1.55 8.58
C ASN A 26 -14.78 0.41 8.40
N ARG A 27 -15.67 0.14 9.37
CA ARG A 27 -16.77 -0.81 9.23
C ARG A 27 -17.70 -0.44 8.07
N ILE A 28 -18.07 0.84 7.95
CA ILE A 28 -18.91 1.31 6.83
C ILE A 28 -18.20 1.09 5.48
N VAL A 29 -16.87 1.26 5.40
CA VAL A 29 -16.10 0.96 4.18
C VAL A 29 -16.19 -0.53 3.83
N GLU A 30 -16.09 -1.42 4.82
CA GLU A 30 -16.26 -2.86 4.61
C GLU A 30 -17.68 -3.22 4.15
N ASP A 31 -18.70 -2.60 4.74
CA ASP A 31 -20.10 -2.80 4.35
C ASP A 31 -20.38 -2.31 2.92
N ILE A 32 -19.82 -1.16 2.53
CA ILE A 32 -19.89 -0.65 1.16
C ILE A 32 -19.26 -1.64 0.18
N MET A 33 -18.11 -2.22 0.53
CA MET A 33 -17.45 -3.22 -0.29
C MET A 33 -18.31 -4.46 -0.47
N ALA A 34 -18.85 -5.01 0.62
CA ALA A 34 -19.73 -6.17 0.59
C ALA A 34 -20.98 -5.90 -0.26
N TYR A 35 -21.55 -4.71 -0.14
CA TYR A 35 -22.71 -4.31 -0.95
C TYR A 35 -22.37 -4.24 -2.45
N LYS A 36 -21.22 -3.62 -2.80
CA LYS A 36 -20.78 -3.52 -4.20
C LYS A 36 -20.54 -4.90 -4.82
N GLU A 37 -19.87 -5.78 -4.09
CA GLU A 37 -19.59 -7.14 -4.51
C GLU A 37 -20.89 -7.93 -4.75
N ALA A 38 -21.82 -7.89 -3.80
CA ALA A 38 -23.12 -8.58 -3.91
C ALA A 38 -24.00 -8.09 -5.07
N ASN A 39 -23.80 -6.83 -5.52
CA ASN A 39 -24.60 -6.21 -6.59
C ASN A 39 -23.83 -6.03 -7.91
N GLY A 40 -22.62 -6.57 -8.04
CA GLY A 40 -21.80 -6.46 -9.26
C GLY A 40 -21.42 -5.03 -9.62
N LEU A 41 -21.31 -4.14 -8.62
CA LEU A 41 -20.97 -2.73 -8.83
C LEU A 41 -19.45 -2.53 -8.93
N GLN A 42 -19.04 -1.51 -9.68
CA GLN A 42 -17.64 -1.14 -9.76
C GLN A 42 -17.11 -0.72 -8.39
N ILE A 43 -16.00 -1.33 -7.98
CA ILE A 43 -15.35 -1.05 -6.71
C ILE A 43 -14.72 0.34 -6.73
N LEU A 44 -14.02 0.65 -7.82
CA LEU A 44 -13.42 1.96 -8.05
C LEU A 44 -14.47 2.94 -8.55
N GLN A 45 -14.60 4.04 -7.83
CA GLN A 45 -15.51 5.12 -8.17
C GLN A 45 -14.78 6.46 -8.04
N PRO A 46 -13.97 6.87 -9.05
CA PRO A 46 -13.20 8.12 -9.01
C PRO A 46 -14.07 9.36 -8.79
N GLU A 47 -15.29 9.33 -9.30
CA GLU A 47 -16.27 10.43 -9.10
C GLU A 47 -16.64 10.61 -7.62
N GLN A 48 -16.74 9.50 -6.88
CA GLN A 48 -17.05 9.57 -5.45
C GLN A 48 -15.87 10.10 -4.64
N GLU A 49 -14.65 9.75 -5.02
CA GLU A 49 -13.44 10.31 -4.42
C GLU A 49 -13.35 11.83 -4.66
N ALA A 50 -13.64 12.27 -5.89
CA ALA A 50 -13.67 13.70 -6.25
C ALA A 50 -14.72 14.46 -5.41
N LYS A 51 -15.93 13.91 -5.26
CA LYS A 51 -17.00 14.51 -4.42
C LYS A 51 -16.58 14.63 -2.95
N GLN A 52 -15.90 13.63 -2.40
CA GLN A 52 -15.40 13.68 -1.02
C GLN A 52 -14.33 14.75 -0.85
N LYS A 53 -13.43 14.92 -1.84
CA LYS A 53 -12.40 15.95 -1.82
C LYS A 53 -13.05 17.35 -1.86
N GLU A 54 -13.96 17.58 -2.80
CA GLU A 54 -14.70 18.85 -2.93
C GLU A 54 -15.49 19.17 -1.66
N TRP A 55 -16.13 18.17 -1.05
CA TRP A 55 -16.85 18.34 0.22
C TRP A 55 -15.92 18.83 1.33
N LEU A 56 -14.71 18.23 1.44
CA LEU A 56 -13.74 18.64 2.45
C LEU A 56 -13.23 20.06 2.21
N GLU A 57 -12.89 20.39 0.97
CA GLU A 57 -12.41 21.73 0.58
C GLU A 57 -13.42 22.80 0.95
N LYS A 58 -14.69 22.61 0.60
CA LYS A 58 -15.79 23.53 0.96
C LYS A 58 -15.98 23.64 2.48
N ARG A 59 -15.86 22.53 3.22
CA ARG A 59 -16.05 22.51 4.66
C ARG A 59 -14.92 23.20 5.41
N MET A 60 -13.71 23.19 4.85
CA MET A 60 -12.51 23.78 5.44
C MET A 60 -12.23 25.22 4.94
N GLU A 61 -13.07 25.76 4.07
CA GLU A 61 -12.92 27.13 3.59
C GLU A 61 -12.99 28.14 4.75
N GLY A 62 -11.96 28.99 4.86
CA GLY A 62 -11.85 29.99 5.94
C GLY A 62 -11.61 29.44 7.36
N ARG A 63 -11.43 28.13 7.53
CA ARG A 63 -11.12 27.53 8.84
C ARG A 63 -9.64 27.47 9.12
N ARG A 64 -9.27 27.50 10.41
CA ARG A 64 -7.89 27.25 10.85
C ARG A 64 -7.50 25.80 10.62
N HIS A 65 -6.21 25.56 10.48
CA HIS A 65 -5.63 24.21 10.33
C HIS A 65 -6.19 23.44 9.13
N LYS A 66 -6.48 24.16 8.03
CA LYS A 66 -7.04 23.57 6.81
C LYS A 66 -6.11 22.50 6.24
N ASP A 67 -4.82 22.79 6.16
CA ASP A 67 -3.84 21.91 5.52
C ASP A 67 -3.61 20.67 6.37
N GLU A 68 -3.45 20.84 7.70
CA GLU A 68 -3.26 19.72 8.63
C GLU A 68 -4.48 18.78 8.65
N VAL A 69 -5.69 19.33 8.64
CA VAL A 69 -6.91 18.51 8.57
C VAL A 69 -7.03 17.81 7.21
N SER A 70 -6.67 18.47 6.12
CA SER A 70 -6.69 17.89 4.77
C SER A 70 -5.72 16.72 4.65
N ASP A 71 -4.52 16.82 5.21
CA ASP A 71 -3.53 15.75 5.24
C ASP A 71 -4.04 14.53 6.02
N VAL A 72 -4.66 14.74 7.18
CA VAL A 72 -5.29 13.66 7.95
C VAL A 72 -6.38 12.96 7.14
N PHE A 73 -7.25 13.71 6.46
CA PHE A 73 -8.29 13.13 5.61
C PHE A 73 -7.73 12.38 4.41
N GLU A 74 -6.58 12.79 3.85
CA GLU A 74 -5.90 12.02 2.80
C GLU A 74 -5.39 10.67 3.34
N CYS A 75 -4.80 10.65 4.54
CA CYS A 75 -4.43 9.41 5.22
C CYS A 75 -5.65 8.50 5.47
N ILE A 76 -6.78 9.06 5.89
CA ILE A 76 -8.02 8.32 6.10
C ILE A 76 -8.54 7.71 4.79
N ARG A 77 -8.50 8.43 3.66
CA ARG A 77 -8.86 7.92 2.33
C ARG A 77 -7.92 6.80 1.88
N THR A 78 -6.62 6.99 2.04
CA THR A 78 -5.61 5.98 1.75
C THR A 78 -5.83 4.70 2.54
N ASN A 79 -6.14 4.81 3.84
CA ASN A 79 -6.49 3.65 4.67
C ASN A 79 -7.76 2.94 4.19
N SER A 80 -8.76 3.68 3.72
CA SER A 80 -9.96 3.07 3.12
C SER A 80 -9.64 2.27 1.86
N LYS A 81 -8.75 2.77 0.99
CA LYS A 81 -8.25 2.04 -0.18
C LYS A 81 -7.51 0.77 0.24
N ARG A 82 -6.69 0.82 1.28
CA ARG A 82 -5.99 -0.36 1.82
C ARG A 82 -6.94 -1.42 2.36
N ILE A 83 -7.99 -1.02 3.07
CA ILE A 83 -9.04 -1.94 3.56
C ILE A 83 -9.71 -2.63 2.37
N GLN A 84 -10.07 -1.88 1.33
CA GLN A 84 -10.67 -2.41 0.11
C GLN A 84 -9.71 -3.35 -0.62
N ALA A 85 -8.45 -2.96 -0.79
CA ALA A 85 -7.45 -3.77 -1.46
C ALA A 85 -7.22 -5.12 -0.76
N ARG A 86 -7.12 -5.13 0.57
CA ARG A 86 -6.95 -6.37 1.35
C ARG A 86 -8.12 -7.34 1.21
N LYS A 87 -9.31 -6.82 0.94
CA LYS A 87 -10.50 -7.66 0.72
C LYS A 87 -10.58 -8.19 -0.71
N LEU A 88 -10.03 -7.46 -1.69
CA LEU A 88 -9.97 -7.85 -3.09
C LEU A 88 -8.80 -8.80 -3.40
N PHE A 89 -7.68 -8.55 -2.76
CA PHE A 89 -6.41 -9.24 -3.00
C PHE A 89 -5.89 -9.74 -1.66
N ASP A 90 -6.33 -10.91 -1.22
CA ASP A 90 -5.80 -11.60 -0.04
C ASP A 90 -4.46 -12.31 -0.31
N TYR A 91 -3.95 -12.16 -1.54
CA TYR A 91 -2.70 -12.68 -2.08
C TYR A 91 -1.77 -11.55 -2.54
N ASN A 92 -0.52 -11.90 -2.83
CA ASN A 92 0.43 -10.99 -3.45
C ASN A 92 0.30 -11.01 -4.98
N ILE A 93 0.56 -9.87 -5.61
CA ILE A 93 0.60 -9.75 -7.07
C ILE A 93 2.06 -9.74 -7.50
N VAL A 94 2.50 -10.78 -8.20
CA VAL A 94 3.88 -10.88 -8.70
C VAL A 94 3.95 -10.41 -10.15
N LEU A 95 4.68 -9.33 -10.40
CA LEU A 95 4.92 -8.79 -11.74
C LEU A 95 6.24 -9.32 -12.29
N ILE A 96 6.17 -10.04 -13.39
CA ILE A 96 7.33 -10.60 -14.10
C ILE A 96 7.43 -10.02 -15.51
N GLY A 97 8.62 -10.00 -16.06
CA GLY A 97 8.88 -9.54 -17.44
C GLY A 97 10.17 -8.74 -17.55
N PHE A 98 10.66 -8.59 -18.76
CA PHE A 98 11.89 -7.84 -19.05
C PHE A 98 11.74 -6.34 -18.83
N MET A 99 12.86 -5.63 -18.90
CA MET A 99 12.87 -4.17 -18.86
C MET A 99 11.98 -3.60 -19.98
N GLY A 100 11.21 -2.57 -19.66
CA GLY A 100 10.30 -1.92 -20.64
C GLY A 100 8.94 -2.59 -20.84
N THR A 101 8.63 -3.72 -20.19
CA THR A 101 7.32 -4.41 -20.33
C THR A 101 6.15 -3.76 -19.59
N GLY A 102 6.37 -2.63 -18.93
CA GLY A 102 5.30 -1.90 -18.25
C GLY A 102 5.06 -2.33 -16.79
N LYS A 103 5.93 -3.13 -16.17
CA LYS A 103 5.80 -3.52 -14.75
C LYS A 103 5.61 -2.31 -13.83
N SER A 104 6.47 -1.30 -13.96
CA SER A 104 6.37 -0.08 -13.13
C SER A 104 5.06 0.67 -13.34
N THR A 105 4.53 0.71 -14.57
CA THR A 105 3.21 1.32 -14.84
C THR A 105 2.09 0.60 -14.09
N ILE A 106 2.13 -0.75 -14.05
CA ILE A 106 1.15 -1.55 -13.33
C ILE A 106 1.35 -1.41 -11.81
N SER A 107 2.60 -1.43 -11.32
CA SER A 107 2.90 -1.19 -9.89
C SER A 107 2.36 0.17 -9.45
N ASP A 108 2.62 1.22 -10.21
CA ASP A 108 2.15 2.58 -9.90
C ASP A 108 0.61 2.66 -9.92
N PHE A 109 -0.03 1.99 -10.88
CA PHE A 109 -1.48 1.91 -10.92
C PHE A 109 -2.04 1.26 -9.63
N LEU A 110 -1.54 0.08 -9.26
CA LEU A 110 -1.99 -0.64 -8.07
C LEU A 110 -1.71 0.14 -6.77
N LYS A 111 -0.55 0.79 -6.69
CA LYS A 111 -0.19 1.67 -5.58
C LYS A 111 -1.12 2.88 -5.45
N ASN A 112 -1.38 3.58 -6.55
CA ASN A 112 -2.16 4.82 -6.52
C ASN A 112 -3.67 4.56 -6.34
N VAL A 113 -4.17 3.50 -6.97
CA VAL A 113 -5.60 3.19 -6.99
C VAL A 113 -6.03 2.42 -5.75
N PHE A 114 -5.25 1.42 -5.35
CA PHE A 114 -5.59 0.52 -4.25
C PHE A 114 -4.75 0.74 -2.99
N ALA A 115 -3.81 1.69 -3.02
CA ALA A 115 -2.85 1.94 -1.95
C ALA A 115 -2.08 0.68 -1.51
N MET A 116 -1.81 -0.24 -2.46
CA MET A 116 -1.00 -1.43 -2.23
C MET A 116 0.46 -1.05 -2.01
N ASP A 117 1.13 -1.76 -1.14
CA ASP A 117 2.58 -1.65 -0.99
C ASP A 117 3.27 -2.27 -2.22
N VAL A 118 4.34 -1.63 -2.70
CA VAL A 118 5.13 -2.14 -3.83
C VAL A 118 6.52 -2.52 -3.33
N ALA A 119 6.92 -3.76 -3.62
CA ALA A 119 8.24 -4.29 -3.36
C ALA A 119 9.00 -4.41 -4.68
N GLU A 120 9.81 -3.42 -5.02
CA GLU A 120 10.75 -3.47 -6.14
C GLU A 120 11.97 -4.30 -5.71
N MET A 121 12.04 -5.56 -6.15
CA MET A 121 13.04 -6.52 -5.67
C MET A 121 14.47 -6.03 -5.87
N ASP A 122 14.77 -5.48 -7.03
CA ASP A 122 16.11 -4.98 -7.37
C ASP A 122 16.54 -3.86 -6.42
N GLN A 123 15.63 -2.93 -6.10
CA GLN A 123 15.89 -1.82 -5.19
C GLN A 123 16.10 -2.31 -3.74
N ILE A 124 15.27 -3.25 -3.29
CA ILE A 124 15.39 -3.82 -1.94
C ILE A 124 16.72 -4.55 -1.79
N ILE A 125 17.11 -5.34 -2.78
CA ILE A 125 18.39 -6.07 -2.76
C ILE A 125 19.57 -5.09 -2.74
N ALA A 126 19.58 -4.10 -3.64
CA ALA A 126 20.64 -3.10 -3.70
C ALA A 126 20.76 -2.32 -2.38
N GLN A 127 19.64 -1.92 -1.79
CA GLN A 127 19.62 -1.22 -0.50
C GLN A 127 20.16 -2.08 0.64
N ARG A 128 19.75 -3.36 0.70
CA ARG A 128 20.21 -4.28 1.76
C ARG A 128 21.70 -4.62 1.66
N GLN A 129 22.22 -4.69 0.43
CA GLN A 129 23.64 -4.94 0.20
C GLN A 129 24.51 -3.67 0.30
N GLY A 130 23.90 -2.49 0.31
CA GLY A 130 24.61 -1.20 0.36
C GLY A 130 25.41 -0.93 -0.91
N MET A 131 25.09 -1.55 -2.04
CA MET A 131 25.81 -1.42 -3.31
C MET A 131 24.87 -1.60 -4.50
N SER A 132 25.31 -1.15 -5.67
CA SER A 132 24.52 -1.33 -6.91
C SER A 132 24.44 -2.81 -7.32
N ILE A 133 23.46 -3.14 -8.13
CA ILE A 133 23.32 -4.51 -8.67
C ILE A 133 24.54 -4.89 -9.52
N SER A 134 25.09 -3.94 -10.28
CA SER A 134 26.32 -4.17 -11.07
C SER A 134 27.49 -4.54 -10.17
N ASP A 135 27.67 -3.80 -9.04
CA ASP A 135 28.74 -4.08 -8.09
C ASP A 135 28.56 -5.43 -7.40
N ILE A 136 27.29 -5.83 -7.13
CA ILE A 136 26.99 -7.16 -6.59
C ILE A 136 27.43 -8.25 -7.57
N PHE A 137 27.13 -8.10 -8.88
CA PHE A 137 27.55 -9.03 -9.92
C PHE A 137 29.07 -9.11 -10.05
N GLU A 138 29.76 -7.97 -10.03
CA GLU A 138 31.21 -7.90 -10.13
C GLU A 138 31.91 -8.50 -8.91
N THR A 139 31.38 -8.25 -7.72
CA THR A 139 32.05 -8.64 -6.46
C THR A 139 31.73 -10.08 -6.06
N TYR A 140 30.46 -10.51 -6.20
CA TYR A 140 29.97 -11.79 -5.67
C TYR A 140 29.48 -12.75 -6.75
N GLY A 141 29.36 -12.28 -7.99
CA GLY A 141 28.87 -13.05 -9.12
C GLY A 141 27.35 -13.20 -9.20
N GLU A 142 26.89 -13.65 -10.37
CA GLU A 142 25.46 -13.78 -10.68
C GLU A 142 24.74 -14.74 -9.72
N GLN A 143 25.37 -15.86 -9.38
CA GLN A 143 24.76 -16.87 -8.51
C GLN A 143 24.38 -16.33 -7.13
N TYR A 144 25.22 -15.45 -6.59
CA TYR A 144 24.96 -14.79 -5.31
C TYR A 144 23.72 -13.90 -5.41
N PHE A 145 23.66 -13.05 -6.45
CA PHE A 145 22.49 -12.19 -6.67
C PHE A 145 21.20 -13.02 -6.84
N ARG A 146 21.24 -14.10 -7.61
CA ARG A 146 20.09 -15.00 -7.79
C ARG A 146 19.62 -15.65 -6.48
N ASN A 147 20.53 -15.92 -5.56
CA ASN A 147 20.18 -16.41 -4.23
C ASN A 147 19.48 -15.32 -3.39
N LEU A 148 19.91 -14.06 -3.51
CA LEU A 148 19.25 -12.93 -2.87
C LEU A 148 17.81 -12.74 -3.39
N GLU A 149 17.60 -12.88 -4.71
CA GLU A 149 16.25 -12.85 -5.29
C GLU A 149 15.36 -13.96 -4.71
N THR A 150 15.87 -15.20 -4.66
CA THR A 150 15.13 -16.34 -4.11
C THR A 150 14.77 -16.13 -2.64
N ASN A 151 15.72 -15.68 -1.81
CA ASN A 151 15.50 -15.42 -0.39
C ASN A 151 14.48 -14.32 -0.18
N LEU A 152 14.51 -13.27 -0.97
CA LEU A 152 13.54 -12.18 -0.88
C LEU A 152 12.13 -12.64 -1.28
N LEU A 153 11.99 -13.48 -2.31
CA LEU A 153 10.69 -14.08 -2.66
C LEU A 153 10.11 -14.91 -1.53
N ILE A 154 10.95 -15.74 -0.88
CA ILE A 154 10.53 -16.56 0.28
C ILE A 154 10.09 -15.64 1.44
N GLU A 155 10.83 -14.56 1.71
CA GLU A 155 10.47 -13.59 2.75
C GLU A 155 9.12 -12.93 2.46
N MET A 156 8.86 -12.58 1.19
CA MET A 156 7.60 -11.94 0.79
C MET A 156 6.37 -12.82 0.98
N GLN A 157 6.51 -14.14 1.09
CA GLN A 157 5.39 -15.06 1.37
C GLN A 157 4.75 -14.83 2.75
N SER A 158 5.48 -14.22 3.69
CA SER A 158 4.92 -13.82 5.01
C SER A 158 4.03 -12.59 4.95
N ARG A 159 3.99 -11.89 3.81
CA ARG A 159 3.19 -10.71 3.57
C ARG A 159 2.01 -11.05 2.66
N SER A 160 0.97 -10.26 2.72
CA SER A 160 -0.17 -10.32 1.82
C SER A 160 -0.50 -8.92 1.30
N ASN A 161 -1.18 -8.84 0.17
CA ASN A 161 -1.60 -7.59 -0.46
C ASN A 161 -0.41 -6.68 -0.86
N VAL A 162 0.67 -7.29 -1.34
CA VAL A 162 1.87 -6.59 -1.82
C VAL A 162 2.04 -6.84 -3.32
N VAL A 163 2.40 -5.82 -4.05
CA VAL A 163 2.86 -5.94 -5.45
C VAL A 163 4.36 -6.21 -5.42
N ILE A 164 4.78 -7.38 -5.89
CA ILE A 164 6.18 -7.79 -5.97
C ILE A 164 6.65 -7.60 -7.41
N SER A 165 7.46 -6.58 -7.67
CA SER A 165 8.03 -6.33 -9.00
C SER A 165 9.39 -7.01 -9.10
N CYS A 166 9.45 -8.08 -9.92
CA CYS A 166 10.62 -8.91 -10.10
C CYS A 166 11.55 -8.37 -11.19
N GLY A 167 12.85 -8.59 -11.02
CA GLY A 167 13.83 -8.44 -12.07
C GLY A 167 13.55 -9.38 -13.25
N GLY A 168 14.02 -9.02 -14.46
CA GLY A 168 13.76 -9.82 -15.67
C GLY A 168 14.32 -11.24 -15.61
N GLY A 169 15.37 -11.47 -14.84
CA GLY A 169 15.99 -12.78 -14.65
C GLY A 169 15.39 -13.63 -13.53
N THR A 170 14.61 -13.05 -12.64
CA THR A 170 14.05 -13.75 -11.48
C THR A 170 13.22 -15.00 -11.87
N PRO A 171 12.31 -14.95 -12.89
CA PRO A 171 11.51 -16.10 -13.28
C PRO A 171 12.28 -17.16 -14.09
N MET A 172 13.54 -16.90 -14.44
CA MET A 172 14.37 -17.89 -15.17
C MET A 172 14.80 -19.07 -14.30
N ARG A 173 14.70 -18.94 -12.98
CA ARG A 173 14.91 -20.04 -12.04
C ARG A 173 13.60 -20.73 -11.71
N GLU A 174 13.54 -22.03 -11.93
CA GLU A 174 12.35 -22.85 -11.66
C GLU A 174 11.91 -22.77 -10.19
N CYS A 175 12.85 -22.78 -9.25
CA CYS A 175 12.56 -22.63 -7.83
C CYS A 175 11.86 -21.28 -7.53
N ASN A 176 12.24 -20.19 -8.17
CA ASN A 176 11.59 -18.90 -7.98
C ASN A 176 10.14 -18.91 -8.48
N VAL A 177 9.89 -19.60 -9.61
CA VAL A 177 8.52 -19.75 -10.15
C VAL A 177 7.63 -20.53 -9.16
N VAL A 178 8.19 -21.53 -8.50
CA VAL A 178 7.48 -22.27 -7.44
C VAL A 178 7.18 -21.37 -6.25
N GLU A 179 8.17 -20.58 -5.80
CA GLU A 179 7.99 -19.65 -4.67
C GLU A 179 6.95 -18.55 -5.00
N MET A 180 6.93 -18.02 -6.21
CA MET A 180 5.97 -17.02 -6.68
C MET A 180 4.50 -17.51 -6.66
N LYS A 181 4.28 -18.83 -6.72
CA LYS A 181 2.95 -19.43 -6.77
C LYS A 181 2.39 -19.83 -5.39
N LYS A 182 3.15 -19.65 -4.33
CA LYS A 182 2.77 -20.10 -2.98
C LYS A 182 1.86 -19.12 -2.22
N ASN A 183 1.69 -17.91 -2.74
CA ASN A 183 0.91 -16.89 -2.05
C ASN A 183 0.01 -16.13 -3.02
#